data_eb4db6430b1468a9870756550d527a5e
#
_entry.id   eb4db6430b1468a9870756550d527a5e
#
_cell.length_a   1.000
_cell.length_b   1.000
_cell.length_c   1.000
_cell.angle_alpha   90.00
_cell.angle_beta   90.00
_cell.angle_gamma   90.00
#
_symmetry.space_group_name_H-M   'P 1'
#
loop_
_entity.id
_entity.type
_entity.pdbx_description
1 polymer ?
#
loop_
_entity_poly.entity_id
_entity_poly.type
_entity_poly.pdbx_seq_one_letter_code
_entity_poly.pdbx_strand_id
1 'polypeptide(L)'
;MDCIKCKKPLQDDFTYCPYCGKKQVAERKHKKRANGTGCINKLSGNRAKPWMARKNDICIGTYATRAEAQKALERLTDTDINDKYNLTFKEVYDRWHAEHKREITEKTLKDYEWAFKLCEPIHDKKIRNILRSDYQALIIAQEEQGKSKGTCNKLRVVLNMLGRWAYEEGITTTNNADSLTTSAKQLSVREIFLEEDIKAIQKSKINAADVALVLIACGCRPGELFKVPLVDCYDDYFIGGSKTEAGKNRVIPIGTEGLAAYQKIKKEAMAKGATLLIDGYSGSHVYNNFAKREWKALMEEIGRPSYTPYSCRHTF
;
A
#
# COMPACT_ATOMS: atom_id res chain seq x y z
N MET A 1 -41.86 7.43 -55.95
CA MET A 1 -41.96 6.69 -54.66
C MET A 1 -43.40 6.38 -54.30
N ASP A 2 -43.66 5.38 -53.43
CA ASP A 2 -45.04 5.09 -52.98
C ASP A 2 -45.30 5.77 -51.62
N CYS A 3 -46.56 6.21 -51.43
CA CYS A 3 -46.99 6.81 -50.20
C CYS A 3 -46.77 5.87 -48.99
N ILE A 4 -46.12 6.33 -47.94
CA ILE A 4 -45.82 5.53 -46.72
C ILE A 4 -47.10 5.08 -45.99
N LYS A 5 -48.27 5.74 -46.19
CA LYS A 5 -49.55 5.41 -45.57
C LYS A 5 -50.52 4.66 -46.50
N CYS A 6 -50.86 5.23 -47.68
CA CYS A 6 -51.90 4.68 -48.53
C CYS A 6 -51.35 3.87 -49.72
N LYS A 7 -50.02 3.75 -49.86
CA LYS A 7 -49.31 3.00 -50.88
C LYS A 7 -49.61 3.36 -52.34
N LYS A 8 -50.22 4.53 -52.56
CA LYS A 8 -50.43 5.04 -53.90
C LYS A 8 -49.15 5.65 -54.45
N PRO A 9 -48.90 5.55 -55.75
CA PRO A 9 -47.69 6.10 -56.35
C PRO A 9 -47.69 7.63 -56.28
N LEU A 10 -46.52 8.18 -55.94
CA LEU A 10 -46.28 9.63 -55.79
C LEU A 10 -45.09 10.04 -56.63
N GLN A 11 -45.09 11.26 -57.11
CA GLN A 11 -43.89 11.89 -57.66
C GLN A 11 -42.88 12.17 -56.52
N ASP A 12 -41.62 12.20 -56.84
CA ASP A 12 -40.55 12.23 -55.83
C ASP A 12 -40.41 13.58 -55.10
N ASP A 13 -41.05 14.62 -55.58
CA ASP A 13 -41.09 15.96 -55.03
C ASP A 13 -42.24 16.23 -54.03
N PHE A 14 -43.20 15.30 -53.90
CA PHE A 14 -44.33 15.49 -52.98
C PHE A 14 -43.91 15.35 -51.50
N THR A 15 -43.95 16.51 -50.78
CA THR A 15 -43.80 16.53 -49.33
C THR A 15 -45.01 15.92 -48.59
N TYR A 16 -46.17 16.02 -49.14
CA TYR A 16 -47.41 15.47 -48.61
C TYR A 16 -48.14 14.65 -49.68
N CYS A 17 -48.74 13.52 -49.29
CA CYS A 17 -49.53 12.68 -50.23
C CYS A 17 -50.82 13.43 -50.61
N PRO A 18 -51.08 13.68 -51.91
CA PRO A 18 -52.31 14.32 -52.36
C PRO A 18 -53.58 13.51 -52.14
N TYR A 19 -53.43 12.17 -51.94
CA TYR A 19 -54.55 11.27 -51.74
C TYR A 19 -54.95 11.09 -50.27
N CYS A 20 -54.04 11.18 -49.32
CA CYS A 20 -54.34 10.91 -47.92
C CYS A 20 -53.77 11.95 -46.94
N GLY A 21 -53.16 13.00 -47.43
CA GLY A 21 -52.58 14.09 -46.61
C GLY A 21 -51.34 13.70 -45.76
N LYS A 22 -50.84 12.45 -45.88
CA LYS A 22 -49.70 12.03 -45.06
C LYS A 22 -48.40 12.65 -45.54
N LYS A 23 -47.65 13.25 -44.66
CA LYS A 23 -46.30 13.78 -44.92
C LYS A 23 -45.37 12.58 -45.29
N GLN A 24 -44.69 12.68 -46.44
CA GLN A 24 -43.89 11.59 -47.01
C GLN A 24 -42.44 11.63 -46.52
N VAL A 25 -41.89 12.79 -46.19
CA VAL A 25 -40.54 12.91 -45.66
C VAL A 25 -40.64 13.07 -44.14
N ALA A 26 -40.48 12.01 -43.45
CA ALA A 26 -40.21 12.08 -42.01
C ALA A 26 -38.72 12.40 -41.81
N GLU A 27 -38.29 13.64 -42.06
CA GLU A 27 -37.07 14.13 -41.52
C GLU A 27 -37.16 14.02 -39.99
N ARG A 28 -36.68 12.91 -39.44
CA ARG A 28 -36.33 12.87 -38.02
C ARG A 28 -35.13 13.81 -37.84
N LYS A 29 -35.40 15.11 -37.65
CA LYS A 29 -34.37 16.03 -37.15
C LYS A 29 -33.97 15.52 -35.77
N HIS A 30 -32.91 14.75 -35.75
CA HIS A 30 -32.24 14.48 -34.49
C HIS A 30 -31.87 15.85 -33.89
N LYS A 31 -32.53 16.26 -32.82
CA LYS A 31 -32.19 17.47 -32.12
C LYS A 31 -30.70 17.33 -31.72
N LYS A 32 -29.87 18.16 -32.33
CA LYS A 32 -28.45 18.23 -31.91
C LYS A 32 -28.42 18.65 -30.45
N ARG A 33 -27.63 17.97 -29.65
CA ARG A 33 -27.40 18.40 -28.27
C ARG A 33 -26.63 19.72 -28.25
N ALA A 34 -26.80 20.51 -27.20
CA ALA A 34 -26.01 21.75 -27.02
C ALA A 34 -24.51 21.39 -26.98
N ASN A 35 -23.68 22.29 -27.47
CA ASN A 35 -22.23 22.13 -27.45
C ASN A 35 -21.77 21.93 -25.99
N GLY A 36 -20.76 21.06 -25.78
CA GLY A 36 -20.23 20.73 -24.45
C GLY A 36 -21.03 19.69 -23.66
N THR A 37 -22.26 19.33 -24.08
CA THR A 37 -23.09 18.34 -23.36
C THR A 37 -22.73 16.87 -23.65
N GLY A 38 -21.72 16.63 -24.48
CA GLY A 38 -21.29 15.31 -24.90
C GLY A 38 -22.20 14.65 -25.95
N CYS A 39 -21.85 13.46 -26.40
CA CYS A 39 -22.61 12.70 -27.39
C CYS A 39 -22.93 11.28 -26.91
N ILE A 40 -24.01 10.72 -27.47
CA ILE A 40 -24.45 9.35 -27.21
C ILE A 40 -24.59 8.64 -28.54
N ASN A 41 -23.82 7.61 -28.76
CA ASN A 41 -23.78 6.82 -29.98
C ASN A 41 -24.22 5.38 -29.70
N LYS A 42 -24.98 4.79 -30.63
CA LYS A 42 -25.29 3.37 -30.57
C LYS A 42 -24.19 2.59 -31.29
N LEU A 43 -23.53 1.72 -30.58
CA LEU A 43 -22.51 0.83 -31.12
C LEU A 43 -23.17 -0.28 -31.95
N SER A 44 -22.50 -0.70 -33.01
CA SER A 44 -22.95 -1.81 -33.89
C SER A 44 -22.75 -3.18 -33.22
N GLY A 45 -23.47 -4.20 -33.72
CA GLY A 45 -23.40 -5.57 -33.26
C GLY A 45 -24.33 -5.88 -32.08
N ASN A 46 -24.42 -7.17 -31.72
CA ASN A 46 -25.25 -7.65 -30.60
C ASN A 46 -24.52 -7.47 -29.27
N ARG A 47 -24.75 -6.35 -28.61
CA ARG A 47 -24.06 -5.95 -27.35
C ARG A 47 -25.09 -5.78 -26.25
N ALA A 48 -24.78 -6.28 -25.04
CA ALA A 48 -25.63 -6.07 -23.87
C ALA A 48 -25.71 -4.57 -23.46
N LYS A 49 -24.68 -3.79 -23.79
CA LYS A 49 -24.60 -2.33 -23.50
C LYS A 49 -24.23 -1.55 -24.76
N PRO A 50 -25.19 -1.36 -25.69
CA PRO A 50 -24.92 -0.79 -27.01
C PRO A 50 -24.79 0.75 -27.01
N TRP A 51 -25.16 1.45 -25.96
CA TRP A 51 -25.16 2.90 -25.92
C TRP A 51 -23.90 3.47 -25.28
N MET A 52 -23.04 4.07 -26.09
CA MET A 52 -21.80 4.70 -25.62
C MET A 52 -22.00 6.20 -25.41
N ALA A 53 -21.67 6.68 -24.23
CA ALA A 53 -21.60 8.09 -23.90
C ALA A 53 -20.16 8.59 -24.00
N ARG A 54 -19.95 9.76 -24.63
CA ARG A 54 -18.65 10.46 -24.75
C ARG A 54 -18.84 11.94 -24.40
N LYS A 55 -17.83 12.52 -23.74
CA LYS A 55 -17.73 13.95 -23.48
C LYS A 55 -16.26 14.34 -23.57
N ASN A 56 -15.96 15.49 -24.19
CA ASN A 56 -14.59 15.97 -24.44
C ASN A 56 -13.70 14.86 -25.09
N ASP A 57 -14.25 14.15 -26.08
CA ASP A 57 -13.62 13.01 -26.75
C ASP A 57 -13.26 11.79 -25.86
N ILE A 58 -13.59 11.83 -24.57
CA ILE A 58 -13.36 10.76 -23.63
C ILE A 58 -14.61 9.86 -23.53
N CYS A 59 -14.42 8.52 -23.61
CA CYS A 59 -15.49 7.58 -23.39
C CYS A 59 -15.85 7.51 -21.90
N ILE A 60 -17.07 7.93 -21.58
CA ILE A 60 -17.60 7.89 -20.20
C ILE A 60 -17.98 6.46 -19.82
N GLY A 61 -18.61 5.76 -20.72
CA GLY A 61 -19.02 4.37 -20.53
C GLY A 61 -19.97 3.88 -21.60
N THR A 62 -20.36 2.58 -21.49
CA THR A 62 -21.38 1.95 -22.31
C THR A 62 -22.55 1.51 -21.42
N TYR A 63 -23.78 1.67 -21.91
CA TYR A 63 -25.01 1.51 -21.14
C TYR A 63 -26.02 0.65 -21.92
N ALA A 64 -26.92 -0.01 -21.20
CA ALA A 64 -27.97 -0.83 -21.81
C ALA A 64 -28.99 0.03 -22.56
N THR A 65 -29.32 1.20 -22.04
CA THR A 65 -30.29 2.13 -22.62
C THR A 65 -29.67 3.51 -22.89
N ARG A 66 -30.27 4.21 -23.88
CA ARG A 66 -29.88 5.59 -24.18
C ARG A 66 -30.17 6.54 -23.00
N ALA A 67 -31.24 6.26 -22.23
CA ALA A 67 -31.60 7.07 -21.06
C ALA A 67 -30.55 6.98 -19.95
N GLU A 68 -30.00 5.80 -19.70
CA GLU A 68 -28.87 5.60 -18.75
C GLU A 68 -27.63 6.37 -19.20
N ALA A 69 -27.28 6.26 -20.49
CA ALA A 69 -26.16 7.01 -21.06
C ALA A 69 -26.35 8.53 -20.91
N GLN A 70 -27.59 9.01 -21.06
CA GLN A 70 -27.93 10.41 -20.86
C GLN A 70 -27.75 10.86 -19.41
N LYS A 71 -28.33 10.11 -18.46
CA LYS A 71 -28.17 10.40 -17.02
C LYS A 71 -26.71 10.42 -16.59
N ALA A 72 -25.89 9.51 -17.18
CA ALA A 72 -24.46 9.50 -16.88
C ALA A 72 -23.74 10.76 -17.35
N LEU A 73 -24.08 11.30 -18.52
CA LEU A 73 -23.52 12.55 -19.02
C LEU A 73 -23.98 13.77 -18.21
N GLU A 74 -25.23 13.79 -17.75
CA GLU A 74 -25.80 14.89 -16.97
C GLU A 74 -25.22 15.02 -15.57
N ARG A 75 -24.69 13.91 -15.01
CA ARG A 75 -24.05 13.89 -13.68
C ARG A 75 -22.62 14.40 -13.67
N LEU A 76 -22.00 14.56 -14.84
CA LEU A 76 -20.59 14.89 -14.96
C LEU A 76 -20.39 16.35 -15.35
N THR A 77 -19.63 17.07 -14.56
CA THR A 77 -19.14 18.40 -14.90
C THR A 77 -17.97 18.32 -15.87
N ASP A 78 -17.59 19.42 -16.52
CA ASP A 78 -16.43 19.45 -17.43
C ASP A 78 -15.11 19.24 -16.70
N THR A 79 -15.05 19.60 -15.42
CA THR A 79 -13.89 19.43 -14.54
C THR A 79 -13.66 17.96 -14.14
N ASP A 80 -14.71 17.12 -14.16
CA ASP A 80 -14.60 15.70 -13.80
C ASP A 80 -14.00 14.85 -14.92
N ILE A 81 -13.87 15.38 -16.15
CA ILE A 81 -13.50 14.62 -17.33
C ILE A 81 -12.21 15.17 -17.93
N ASN A 82 -11.12 14.49 -17.62
CA ASN A 82 -9.79 14.77 -18.16
C ASN A 82 -9.18 13.49 -18.77
N ASP A 83 -7.98 13.57 -19.30
CA ASP A 83 -7.22 12.46 -19.86
C ASP A 83 -6.97 11.31 -18.86
N LYS A 84 -7.01 11.64 -17.56
CA LYS A 84 -6.84 10.70 -16.45
C LYS A 84 -8.14 9.93 -16.10
N TYR A 85 -9.30 10.32 -16.68
CA TYR A 85 -10.63 9.80 -16.30
C TYR A 85 -10.80 8.28 -16.43
N ASN A 86 -10.09 7.65 -17.34
CA ASN A 86 -10.20 6.21 -17.61
C ASN A 86 -9.06 5.37 -17.05
N LEU A 87 -8.18 5.94 -16.24
CA LEU A 87 -7.04 5.22 -15.68
C LEU A 87 -7.51 4.04 -14.83
N THR A 88 -6.87 2.90 -15.06
CA THR A 88 -7.03 1.70 -14.24
C THR A 88 -6.28 1.86 -12.91
N PHE A 89 -6.61 1.03 -11.93
CA PHE A 89 -5.90 0.99 -10.65
C PHE A 89 -4.39 0.73 -10.86
N LYS A 90 -4.04 -0.17 -11.78
CA LYS A 90 -2.65 -0.48 -12.11
C LYS A 90 -1.92 0.73 -12.69
N GLU A 91 -2.51 1.44 -13.67
CA GLU A 91 -1.90 2.63 -14.27
C GLU A 91 -1.70 3.76 -13.25
N VAL A 92 -2.63 3.90 -12.31
CA VAL A 92 -2.49 4.86 -11.20
C VAL A 92 -1.38 4.44 -10.26
N TYR A 93 -1.28 3.15 -9.90
CA TYR A 93 -0.19 2.63 -9.09
C TYR A 93 1.17 2.84 -9.75
N ASP A 94 1.31 2.56 -11.05
CA ASP A 94 2.57 2.69 -11.77
C ASP A 94 3.06 4.16 -11.75
N ARG A 95 2.17 5.13 -11.91
CA ARG A 95 2.48 6.57 -11.83
C ARG A 95 2.89 6.97 -10.41
N TRP A 96 2.09 6.64 -9.43
CA TRP A 96 2.36 6.91 -8.01
C TRP A 96 3.68 6.29 -7.55
N HIS A 97 3.92 5.03 -7.91
CA HIS A 97 5.13 4.30 -7.57
C HIS A 97 6.39 4.92 -8.19
N ALA A 98 6.32 5.37 -9.44
CA ALA A 98 7.43 6.03 -10.12
C ALA A 98 7.86 7.33 -9.43
N GLU A 99 6.91 8.08 -8.88
CA GLU A 99 7.13 9.29 -8.11
C GLU A 99 7.74 8.98 -6.74
N HIS A 100 7.09 8.13 -5.95
CA HIS A 100 7.47 7.81 -4.57
C HIS A 100 8.76 7.00 -4.44
N LYS A 101 9.14 6.22 -5.42
CA LYS A 101 10.35 5.40 -5.38
C LYS A 101 11.62 6.22 -5.12
N ARG A 102 11.62 7.53 -5.40
CA ARG A 102 12.78 8.42 -5.19
C ARG A 102 12.96 8.85 -3.74
N GLU A 103 11.91 8.77 -2.94
CA GLU A 103 11.85 9.34 -1.57
C GLU A 103 11.86 8.27 -0.48
N ILE A 104 11.75 6.99 -0.86
CA ILE A 104 11.55 5.90 0.10
C ILE A 104 12.71 4.90 0.07
N THR A 105 12.85 4.15 1.17
CA THR A 105 13.85 3.09 1.28
C THR A 105 13.45 1.87 0.44
N GLU A 106 14.44 1.08 0.00
CA GLU A 106 14.21 -0.18 -0.73
C GLU A 106 13.26 -1.15 0.01
N LYS A 107 13.34 -1.18 1.35
CA LYS A 107 12.45 -1.99 2.17
C LYS A 107 11.00 -1.52 2.06
N THR A 108 10.76 -0.22 2.12
CA THR A 108 9.41 0.37 1.97
C THR A 108 8.87 0.12 0.58
N LEU A 109 9.74 0.21 -0.45
CA LEU A 109 9.38 -0.09 -1.83
C LEU A 109 8.87 -1.53 -1.98
N LYS A 110 9.59 -2.50 -1.41
CA LYS A 110 9.16 -3.93 -1.37
C LYS A 110 7.83 -4.13 -0.65
N ASP A 111 7.57 -3.39 0.44
CA ASP A 111 6.27 -3.42 1.13
C ASP A 111 5.14 -2.88 0.23
N TYR A 112 5.38 -1.85 -0.60
CA TYR A 112 4.41 -1.32 -1.55
C TYR A 112 4.14 -2.30 -2.70
N GLU A 113 5.18 -2.88 -3.29
CA GLU A 113 5.07 -3.91 -4.33
C GLU A 113 4.30 -5.15 -3.83
N TRP A 114 4.55 -5.54 -2.59
CA TRP A 114 3.80 -6.62 -1.95
C TRP A 114 2.31 -6.27 -1.82
N ALA A 115 1.98 -5.08 -1.33
CA ALA A 115 0.59 -4.63 -1.21
C ALA A 115 -0.10 -4.55 -2.57
N PHE A 116 0.61 -4.07 -3.62
CA PHE A 116 0.09 -4.02 -4.97
C PHE A 116 -0.26 -5.41 -5.52
N LYS A 117 0.59 -6.43 -5.29
CA LYS A 117 0.29 -7.81 -5.70
C LYS A 117 -1.03 -8.32 -5.11
N LEU A 118 -1.35 -7.94 -3.88
CA LEU A 118 -2.62 -8.32 -3.25
C LEU A 118 -3.84 -7.61 -3.87
N CYS A 119 -3.62 -6.56 -4.65
CA CYS A 119 -4.66 -5.80 -5.33
C CYS A 119 -5.00 -6.35 -6.73
N GLU A 120 -4.44 -7.49 -7.15
CA GLU A 120 -4.69 -8.09 -8.47
C GLU A 120 -6.17 -8.10 -8.89
N PRO A 121 -7.15 -8.44 -8.01
CA PRO A 121 -8.56 -8.46 -8.40
C PRO A 121 -9.15 -7.12 -8.87
N ILE A 122 -8.44 -6.03 -8.62
CA ILE A 122 -8.88 -4.67 -9.00
C ILE A 122 -7.93 -3.97 -9.99
N HIS A 123 -6.83 -4.61 -10.43
CA HIS A 123 -5.82 -4.00 -11.30
C HIS A 123 -6.42 -3.38 -12.56
N ASP A 124 -7.33 -4.08 -13.23
CA ASP A 124 -7.93 -3.64 -14.50
C ASP A 124 -9.21 -2.81 -14.32
N LYS A 125 -9.66 -2.63 -13.07
CA LYS A 125 -10.80 -1.75 -12.80
C LYS A 125 -10.38 -0.30 -12.95
N LYS A 126 -11.21 0.54 -13.57
CA LYS A 126 -11.03 1.98 -13.56
C LYS A 126 -11.11 2.48 -12.13
N ILE A 127 -10.11 3.24 -11.69
CA ILE A 127 -9.98 3.63 -10.28
C ILE A 127 -11.22 4.36 -9.76
N ARG A 128 -11.86 5.19 -10.59
CA ARG A 128 -13.10 5.90 -10.24
C ARG A 128 -14.31 4.99 -9.97
N ASN A 129 -14.27 3.73 -10.46
CA ASN A 129 -15.34 2.75 -10.29
C ASN A 129 -15.07 1.80 -9.11
N ILE A 130 -13.92 1.91 -8.46
CA ILE A 130 -13.58 1.11 -7.30
C ILE A 130 -14.27 1.72 -6.08
N LEU A 131 -15.14 0.95 -5.47
CA LEU A 131 -15.88 1.35 -4.28
C LEU A 131 -15.07 1.03 -3.01
N ARG A 132 -15.44 1.66 -1.88
CA ARG A 132 -14.89 1.30 -0.58
C ARG A 132 -15.01 -0.20 -0.28
N SER A 133 -16.11 -0.82 -0.67
CA SER A 133 -16.33 -2.27 -0.51
C SER A 133 -15.32 -3.12 -1.26
N ASP A 134 -14.89 -2.71 -2.46
CA ASP A 134 -13.86 -3.44 -3.22
C ASP A 134 -12.51 -3.41 -2.49
N TYR A 135 -12.11 -2.25 -1.97
CA TYR A 135 -10.90 -2.11 -1.17
C TYR A 135 -10.98 -2.89 0.15
N GLN A 136 -12.13 -2.82 0.82
CA GLN A 136 -12.36 -3.55 2.08
C GLN A 136 -12.30 -5.06 1.89
N ALA A 137 -12.79 -5.58 0.78
CA ALA A 137 -12.74 -7.00 0.45
C ALA A 137 -11.29 -7.53 0.36
N LEU A 138 -10.34 -6.72 -0.14
CA LEU A 138 -8.92 -7.09 -0.17
C LEU A 138 -8.35 -7.28 1.25
N ILE A 139 -8.75 -6.42 2.18
CA ILE A 139 -8.30 -6.51 3.58
C ILE A 139 -8.91 -7.74 4.24
N ILE A 140 -10.22 -7.97 4.06
CA ILE A 140 -10.94 -9.13 4.60
C ILE A 140 -10.30 -10.43 4.10
N ALA A 141 -9.95 -10.52 2.82
CA ALA A 141 -9.28 -11.69 2.26
C ALA A 141 -7.92 -12.00 2.94
N GLN A 142 -7.20 -10.97 3.43
CA GLN A 142 -5.99 -11.17 4.22
C GLN A 142 -6.29 -11.61 5.65
N GLU A 143 -7.37 -11.12 6.25
CA GLU A 143 -7.84 -11.54 7.57
C GLU A 143 -8.27 -13.00 7.57
N GLU A 144 -9.01 -13.44 6.55
CA GLU A 144 -9.43 -14.84 6.36
C GLU A 144 -8.24 -15.80 6.19
N GLN A 145 -7.13 -15.31 5.60
CA GLN A 145 -5.87 -16.05 5.53
C GLN A 145 -5.09 -16.06 6.87
N GLY A 146 -5.64 -15.51 7.94
CA GLY A 146 -4.99 -15.46 9.26
C GLY A 146 -3.82 -14.47 9.36
N LYS A 147 -3.72 -13.49 8.47
CA LYS A 147 -2.65 -12.47 8.54
C LYS A 147 -2.80 -11.59 9.76
N SER A 148 -1.66 -11.16 10.32
CA SER A 148 -1.64 -10.30 11.50
C SER A 148 -2.24 -8.91 11.22
N LYS A 149 -2.73 -8.24 12.28
CA LYS A 149 -3.19 -6.86 12.22
C LYS A 149 -2.16 -5.92 11.59
N GLY A 150 -0.87 -6.10 11.88
CA GLY A 150 0.20 -5.31 11.29
C GLY A 150 0.30 -5.49 9.79
N THR A 151 0.11 -6.71 9.28
CA THR A 151 0.10 -7.02 7.85
C THR A 151 -1.10 -6.39 7.15
N CYS A 152 -2.30 -6.57 7.70
CA CYS A 152 -3.54 -5.96 7.15
C CYS A 152 -3.47 -4.43 7.17
N ASN A 153 -2.89 -3.83 8.22
CA ASN A 153 -2.67 -2.39 8.29
C ASN A 153 -1.69 -1.88 7.22
N LYS A 154 -0.65 -2.64 6.86
CA LYS A 154 0.24 -2.24 5.76
C LYS A 154 -0.52 -2.11 4.44
N LEU A 155 -1.34 -3.11 4.09
CA LEU A 155 -2.19 -3.05 2.89
C LEU A 155 -3.12 -1.84 2.96
N ARG A 156 -3.81 -1.63 4.08
CA ARG A 156 -4.71 -0.49 4.30
C ARG A 156 -4.01 0.85 4.09
N VAL A 157 -2.80 1.01 4.63
CA VAL A 157 -2.01 2.26 4.50
C VAL A 157 -1.66 2.51 3.04
N VAL A 158 -1.18 1.51 2.30
CA VAL A 158 -0.83 1.65 0.88
C VAL A 158 -2.06 2.01 0.04
N LEU A 159 -3.20 1.35 0.27
CA LEU A 159 -4.45 1.67 -0.43
C LEU A 159 -4.90 3.10 -0.16
N ASN A 160 -4.81 3.56 1.09
CA ASN A 160 -5.17 4.93 1.47
C ASN A 160 -4.24 5.96 0.83
N MET A 161 -2.92 5.73 0.85
CA MET A 161 -1.93 6.61 0.22
C MET A 161 -2.17 6.74 -1.29
N LEU A 162 -2.42 5.61 -1.97
CA LEU A 162 -2.71 5.60 -3.40
C LEU A 162 -4.02 6.32 -3.73
N GLY A 163 -5.07 6.05 -2.95
CA GLY A 163 -6.36 6.71 -3.13
C GLY A 163 -6.29 8.22 -2.88
N ARG A 164 -5.51 8.63 -1.89
CA ARG A 164 -5.26 10.05 -1.59
C ARG A 164 -4.50 10.74 -2.72
N TRP A 165 -3.41 10.14 -3.20
CA TRP A 165 -2.65 10.66 -4.33
C TRP A 165 -3.52 10.77 -5.58
N ALA A 166 -4.36 9.76 -5.87
CA ALA A 166 -5.28 9.81 -7.00
C ALA A 166 -6.32 10.95 -6.88
N TYR A 167 -6.75 11.27 -5.66
CA TYR A 167 -7.62 12.42 -5.38
C TYR A 167 -6.88 13.75 -5.56
N GLU A 168 -5.68 13.89 -5.01
CA GLU A 168 -4.84 15.09 -5.13
C GLU A 168 -4.45 15.38 -6.59
N GLU A 169 -4.22 14.34 -7.40
CA GLU A 169 -3.96 14.43 -8.85
C GLU A 169 -5.22 14.67 -9.70
N GLY A 170 -6.39 14.81 -9.09
CA GLY A 170 -7.66 15.01 -9.80
C GLY A 170 -8.09 13.82 -10.66
N ILE A 171 -7.60 12.62 -10.37
CA ILE A 171 -7.98 11.37 -11.05
C ILE A 171 -9.33 10.88 -10.52
N THR A 172 -9.57 11.06 -9.24
CA THR A 172 -10.83 10.73 -8.56
C THR A 172 -11.38 11.95 -7.82
N THR A 173 -12.69 11.99 -7.61
CA THR A 173 -13.36 13.06 -6.85
C THR A 173 -13.40 12.77 -5.35
N THR A 174 -13.08 11.54 -4.94
CA THR A 174 -13.10 11.09 -3.54
C THR A 174 -12.01 10.05 -3.32
N ASN A 175 -11.49 9.97 -2.10
CA ASN A 175 -10.65 8.85 -1.68
C ASN A 175 -11.52 7.75 -1.05
N ASN A 176 -11.92 6.76 -1.85
CA ASN A 176 -12.74 5.63 -1.38
C ASN A 176 -11.97 4.66 -0.44
N ALA A 177 -10.66 4.83 -0.27
CA ALA A 177 -9.83 4.03 0.62
C ALA A 177 -9.60 4.69 2.00
N ASP A 178 -10.14 5.87 2.25
CA ASP A 178 -9.88 6.64 3.49
C ASP A 178 -10.40 5.96 4.76
N SER A 179 -11.59 5.37 4.72
CA SER A 179 -12.28 4.79 5.88
C SER A 179 -12.16 3.26 5.98
N LEU A 180 -11.08 2.66 5.46
CA LEU A 180 -10.85 1.22 5.55
C LEU A 180 -10.49 0.80 6.97
N THR A 181 -10.97 -0.37 7.38
CA THR A 181 -10.78 -0.93 8.73
C THR A 181 -10.18 -2.33 8.66
N THR A 182 -9.62 -2.80 9.78
CA THR A 182 -9.20 -4.18 9.95
C THR A 182 -9.62 -4.70 11.32
N SER A 183 -10.21 -5.89 11.35
CA SER A 183 -10.58 -6.66 12.53
C SER A 183 -9.51 -7.70 12.91
N ALA A 184 -8.44 -7.83 12.12
CA ALA A 184 -7.37 -8.78 12.40
C ALA A 184 -6.79 -8.62 13.80
N LYS A 185 -6.51 -9.74 14.46
CA LYS A 185 -5.96 -9.74 15.82
C LYS A 185 -4.47 -9.37 15.80
N GLN A 186 -4.03 -8.71 16.85
CA GLN A 186 -2.60 -8.56 17.11
C GLN A 186 -2.05 -9.90 17.58
N LEU A 187 -1.14 -10.48 16.81
CA LEU A 187 -0.57 -11.80 17.12
C LEU A 187 0.62 -11.74 18.09
N SER A 188 1.26 -10.57 18.25
CA SER A 188 2.42 -10.41 19.12
C SER A 188 2.03 -9.74 20.44
N VAL A 189 2.35 -10.37 21.55
CA VAL A 189 2.39 -9.78 22.89
C VAL A 189 3.76 -9.16 23.10
N ARG A 190 3.86 -8.06 23.79
CA ARG A 190 5.16 -7.49 24.22
C ARG A 190 5.64 -8.30 25.42
N GLU A 191 6.66 -9.10 25.19
CA GLU A 191 7.29 -9.91 26.22
C GLU A 191 8.41 -9.11 26.86
N ILE A 192 8.51 -9.18 28.19
CA ILE A 192 9.54 -8.53 29.01
C ILE A 192 10.26 -9.59 29.82
N PHE A 193 11.57 -9.44 30.04
CA PHE A 193 12.34 -10.29 30.92
C PHE A 193 12.08 -9.93 32.37
N LEU A 194 11.81 -10.94 33.18
CA LEU A 194 11.70 -10.80 34.63
C LEU A 194 13.10 -10.85 35.27
N GLU A 195 13.20 -10.47 36.53
CA GLU A 195 14.47 -10.49 37.24
C GLU A 195 15.14 -11.88 37.28
N GLU A 196 14.33 -12.93 37.38
CA GLU A 196 14.80 -14.32 37.29
C GLU A 196 15.38 -14.69 35.93
N ASP A 197 14.79 -14.18 34.83
CA ASP A 197 15.29 -14.38 33.48
C ASP A 197 16.65 -13.68 33.29
N ILE A 198 16.78 -12.44 33.80
CA ILE A 198 18.04 -11.69 33.76
C ILE A 198 19.13 -12.42 34.53
N LYS A 199 18.82 -12.96 35.71
CA LYS A 199 19.78 -13.79 36.48
C LYS A 199 20.16 -15.05 35.73
N ALA A 200 19.26 -15.66 34.98
CA ALA A 200 19.55 -16.82 34.14
C ALA A 200 20.47 -16.43 32.98
N ILE A 201 20.20 -15.31 32.30
CA ILE A 201 21.06 -14.76 31.24
C ILE A 201 22.47 -14.49 31.75
N GLN A 202 22.63 -13.90 32.96
CA GLN A 202 23.93 -13.61 33.56
C GLN A 202 24.75 -14.88 33.84
N LYS A 203 24.12 -16.03 34.08
CA LYS A 203 24.78 -17.29 34.32
C LYS A 203 25.09 -18.10 33.04
N SER A 204 24.48 -17.74 31.93
CA SER A 204 24.66 -18.43 30.66
C SER A 204 26.08 -18.23 30.11
N LYS A 205 26.61 -19.26 29.46
CA LYS A 205 27.91 -19.22 28.76
C LYS A 205 27.75 -19.00 27.26
N ILE A 206 26.53 -18.83 26.79
CA ILE A 206 26.26 -18.52 25.38
C ILE A 206 26.64 -17.07 25.10
N ASN A 207 27.39 -16.82 24.03
CA ASN A 207 27.86 -15.46 23.68
C ASN A 207 26.69 -14.44 23.50
N ALA A 208 25.49 -14.90 23.19
CA ALA A 208 24.31 -14.04 23.13
C ALA A 208 23.92 -13.43 24.48
N ALA A 209 24.37 -14.00 25.62
CA ALA A 209 24.05 -13.50 26.95
C ALA A 209 24.60 -12.08 27.18
N ASP A 210 25.86 -11.84 26.83
CA ASP A 210 26.48 -10.52 26.95
C ASP A 210 25.74 -9.49 26.10
N VAL A 211 25.36 -9.86 24.86
CA VAL A 211 24.57 -8.99 23.96
C VAL A 211 23.19 -8.70 24.54
N ALA A 212 22.53 -9.68 25.14
CA ALA A 212 21.24 -9.51 25.80
C ALA A 212 21.31 -8.53 26.98
N LEU A 213 22.33 -8.69 27.84
CA LEU A 213 22.56 -7.78 28.98
C LEU A 213 22.80 -6.34 28.53
N VAL A 214 23.62 -6.13 27.49
CA VAL A 214 23.84 -4.80 26.91
C VAL A 214 22.52 -4.22 26.36
N LEU A 215 21.74 -5.01 25.62
CA LEU A 215 20.45 -4.55 25.06
C LEU A 215 19.43 -4.19 26.16
N ILE A 216 19.39 -4.97 27.25
CA ILE A 216 18.53 -4.68 28.40
C ILE A 216 19.01 -3.39 29.09
N ALA A 217 20.32 -3.22 29.28
CA ALA A 217 20.88 -2.08 30.00
C ALA A 217 20.87 -0.75 29.23
N CYS A 218 20.78 -0.77 27.90
CA CYS A 218 20.78 0.45 27.09
C CYS A 218 19.47 0.74 26.36
N GLY A 219 18.55 -0.22 26.29
CA GLY A 219 17.26 -0.07 25.63
C GLY A 219 17.32 0.31 24.14
N CYS A 220 18.47 0.21 23.47
CA CYS A 220 18.59 0.52 22.05
C CYS A 220 17.87 -0.52 21.19
N ARG A 221 17.62 -0.20 19.91
CA ARG A 221 17.07 -1.21 19.00
C ARG A 221 18.15 -2.25 18.70
N PRO A 222 17.83 -3.56 18.77
CA PRO A 222 18.83 -4.60 18.54
C PRO A 222 19.63 -4.41 17.24
N GLY A 223 18.93 -4.12 16.12
CA GLY A 223 19.62 -3.88 14.86
C GLY A 223 20.47 -2.60 14.79
N GLU A 224 20.34 -1.68 15.75
CA GLU A 224 21.22 -0.52 15.88
C GLU A 224 22.54 -0.93 16.53
N LEU A 225 22.50 -1.75 17.60
CA LEU A 225 23.69 -2.24 18.30
C LEU A 225 24.66 -2.98 17.36
N PHE A 226 24.12 -3.80 16.44
CA PHE A 226 24.93 -4.55 15.46
C PHE A 226 25.54 -3.69 14.34
N LYS A 227 25.27 -2.39 14.33
CA LYS A 227 25.83 -1.44 13.37
C LYS A 227 26.73 -0.40 14.01
N VAL A 228 26.96 -0.49 15.31
CA VAL A 228 27.79 0.47 16.02
C VAL A 228 29.25 0.29 15.62
N PRO A 229 29.90 1.31 15.02
CA PRO A 229 31.34 1.27 14.77
C PRO A 229 32.11 1.20 16.08
N LEU A 230 33.18 0.43 16.10
CA LEU A 230 34.00 0.30 17.33
C LEU A 230 34.64 1.62 17.75
N VAL A 231 34.91 2.51 16.80
CA VAL A 231 35.43 3.87 17.06
C VAL A 231 34.43 4.77 17.79
N ASP A 232 33.13 4.45 17.72
CA ASP A 232 32.08 5.20 18.41
C ASP A 232 31.71 4.58 19.77
N CYS A 233 32.53 3.65 20.28
CA CYS A 233 32.35 2.97 21.56
C CYS A 233 33.29 3.58 22.64
N TYR A 234 32.70 4.16 23.66
CA TYR A 234 33.40 4.76 24.82
C TYR A 234 33.32 3.83 26.02
N ASP A 235 33.69 4.27 27.20
CA ASP A 235 33.83 3.37 28.38
C ASP A 235 32.48 2.92 28.95
N ASP A 236 31.47 3.80 28.94
CA ASP A 236 30.14 3.56 29.51
C ASP A 236 28.99 3.97 28.58
N TYR A 237 29.29 4.34 27.33
CA TYR A 237 28.28 4.67 26.30
C TYR A 237 28.82 4.38 24.91
N PHE A 238 27.95 4.41 23.94
CA PHE A 238 28.30 4.46 22.53
C PHE A 238 27.45 5.47 21.77
N ILE A 239 27.94 5.93 20.61
CA ILE A 239 27.16 6.76 19.68
C ILE A 239 26.51 5.86 18.65
N GLY A 240 25.17 5.95 18.51
CA GLY A 240 24.41 5.08 17.63
C GLY A 240 23.04 5.65 17.27
N GLY A 241 22.28 4.83 16.57
CA GLY A 241 20.95 5.20 16.07
C GLY A 241 20.95 5.55 14.59
N SER A 242 20.03 4.97 13.83
CA SER A 242 20.00 5.15 12.36
C SER A 242 18.61 5.23 11.76
N LYS A 243 17.54 4.98 12.54
CA LYS A 243 16.20 4.79 11.97
C LYS A 243 15.41 6.07 11.74
N THR A 244 15.64 7.10 12.54
CA THR A 244 14.91 8.38 12.45
C THR A 244 15.91 9.53 12.55
N GLU A 245 15.62 10.67 11.94
CA GLU A 245 16.50 11.84 12.03
C GLU A 245 16.82 12.21 13.48
N ALA A 246 15.82 12.29 14.36
CA ALA A 246 15.99 12.57 15.78
C ALA A 246 16.74 11.45 16.54
N GLY A 247 16.88 10.28 15.96
CA GLY A 247 17.57 9.14 16.59
C GLY A 247 18.98 8.89 16.05
N LYS A 248 19.42 9.64 15.04
CA LYS A 248 20.76 9.48 14.47
C LYS A 248 21.83 10.06 15.40
N ASN A 249 22.95 9.36 15.49
CA ASN A 249 24.16 9.81 16.21
C ASN A 249 23.88 10.26 17.66
N ARG A 250 22.96 9.59 18.34
CA ARG A 250 22.66 9.90 19.74
C ARG A 250 23.62 9.15 20.66
N VAL A 251 23.96 9.78 21.78
CA VAL A 251 24.66 9.12 22.90
C VAL A 251 23.69 8.11 23.54
N ILE A 252 24.12 6.86 23.66
CA ILE A 252 23.39 5.78 24.29
C ILE A 252 24.20 5.26 25.47
N PRO A 253 23.83 5.65 26.69
CA PRO A 253 24.52 5.19 27.89
C PRO A 253 24.22 3.71 28.17
N ILE A 254 25.16 3.05 28.83
CA ILE A 254 25.01 1.66 29.28
C ILE A 254 24.77 1.67 30.79
N GLY A 255 23.62 1.10 31.20
CA GLY A 255 23.33 0.93 32.62
C GLY A 255 24.35 0.01 33.31
N THR A 256 24.52 0.22 34.61
CA THR A 256 25.50 -0.52 35.42
C THR A 256 25.41 -2.03 35.30
N GLU A 257 24.22 -2.56 35.15
CA GLU A 257 23.95 -4.00 35.02
C GLU A 257 24.49 -4.65 33.73
N GLY A 258 24.65 -3.85 32.65
CA GLY A 258 25.17 -4.32 31.37
C GLY A 258 26.61 -3.85 31.10
N LEU A 259 27.18 -3.00 31.96
CA LEU A 259 28.46 -2.37 31.69
C LEU A 259 29.61 -3.37 31.56
N ALA A 260 29.68 -4.36 32.45
CA ALA A 260 30.69 -5.43 32.38
C ALA A 260 30.62 -6.25 31.09
N ALA A 261 29.41 -6.60 30.66
CA ALA A 261 29.17 -7.30 29.40
C ALA A 261 29.58 -6.43 28.19
N TYR A 262 29.23 -5.16 28.20
CA TYR A 262 29.63 -4.21 27.16
C TYR A 262 31.13 -4.09 27.02
N GLN A 263 31.85 -3.86 28.15
CA GLN A 263 33.32 -3.73 28.17
C GLN A 263 34.00 -5.04 27.69
N LYS A 264 33.44 -6.21 28.05
CA LYS A 264 33.91 -7.51 27.56
C LYS A 264 33.81 -7.60 26.05
N ILE A 265 32.60 -7.33 25.47
CA ILE A 265 32.36 -7.35 24.02
C ILE A 265 33.31 -6.37 23.32
N LYS A 266 33.44 -5.13 23.82
CA LYS A 266 34.35 -4.09 23.29
C LYS A 266 35.78 -4.57 23.25
N LYS A 267 36.28 -5.13 24.37
CA LYS A 267 37.66 -5.67 24.48
C LYS A 267 37.89 -6.81 23.47
N GLU A 268 36.94 -7.73 23.34
CA GLU A 268 37.05 -8.85 22.39
C GLU A 268 37.04 -8.34 20.92
N ALA A 269 36.22 -7.35 20.60
CA ALA A 269 36.19 -6.73 19.29
C ALA A 269 37.52 -6.03 18.97
N MET A 270 38.08 -5.28 19.92
CA MET A 270 39.39 -4.65 19.78
C MET A 270 40.50 -5.66 19.56
N ALA A 271 40.53 -6.74 20.34
CA ALA A 271 41.53 -7.80 20.22
C ALA A 271 41.50 -8.51 18.84
N LYS A 272 40.37 -8.57 18.22
CA LYS A 272 40.16 -9.13 16.85
C LYS A 272 40.45 -8.13 15.74
N GLY A 273 40.70 -6.87 16.04
CA GLY A 273 40.79 -5.80 15.05
C GLY A 273 39.48 -5.54 14.30
N ALA A 274 38.35 -5.74 14.97
CA ALA A 274 37.02 -5.57 14.40
C ALA A 274 36.70 -4.10 14.08
N THR A 275 35.84 -3.87 13.09
CA THR A 275 35.36 -2.52 12.75
C THR A 275 34.06 -2.18 13.47
N LEU A 276 33.30 -3.18 13.92
CA LEU A 276 32.03 -3.03 14.62
C LEU A 276 32.14 -3.59 16.05
N LEU A 277 31.30 -3.06 16.95
CA LEU A 277 31.23 -3.54 18.34
C LEU A 277 30.90 -5.04 18.43
N ILE A 278 29.92 -5.47 17.63
CA ILE A 278 29.58 -6.89 17.55
C ILE A 278 30.10 -7.43 16.22
N ASP A 279 31.20 -8.16 16.29
CA ASP A 279 31.82 -8.84 15.15
C ASP A 279 31.77 -10.35 15.34
N GLY A 280 31.93 -11.09 14.26
CA GLY A 280 31.89 -12.55 14.26
C GLY A 280 30.80 -13.14 13.38
N TYR A 281 29.99 -12.28 12.77
CA TYR A 281 28.97 -12.64 11.80
C TYR A 281 29.29 -11.97 10.46
N SER A 282 29.68 -12.73 9.47
CA SER A 282 30.00 -12.18 8.14
C SER A 282 28.74 -11.86 7.32
N GLY A 283 28.77 -10.72 6.59
CA GLY A 283 27.80 -10.36 5.55
C GLY A 283 26.65 -9.45 6.01
N SER A 284 25.78 -9.09 5.07
CA SER A 284 24.68 -8.15 5.23
C SER A 284 23.56 -8.58 6.21
N HIS A 285 23.63 -9.79 6.76
CA HIS A 285 22.60 -10.41 7.61
C HIS A 285 23.05 -10.71 9.04
N VAL A 286 24.06 -10.00 9.55
CA VAL A 286 24.67 -10.22 10.88
C VAL A 286 23.62 -10.35 11.98
N TYR A 287 22.72 -9.39 12.10
CA TYR A 287 21.65 -9.43 13.11
C TYR A 287 20.68 -10.60 12.90
N ASN A 288 20.32 -10.91 11.66
CA ASN A 288 19.40 -12.02 11.37
C ASN A 288 20.03 -13.38 11.70
N ASN A 289 21.32 -13.54 11.46
CA ASN A 289 22.04 -14.77 11.78
C ASN A 289 22.14 -14.94 13.30
N PHE A 290 22.51 -13.90 14.02
CA PHE A 290 22.49 -13.86 15.48
C PHE A 290 21.10 -14.25 16.03
N ALA A 291 20.03 -13.61 15.57
CA ALA A 291 18.69 -13.87 16.06
C ALA A 291 18.19 -15.31 15.80
N LYS A 292 18.65 -15.95 14.72
CA LYS A 292 18.26 -17.32 14.37
C LYS A 292 19.08 -18.41 15.06
N ARG A 293 20.29 -18.11 15.49
CA ARG A 293 21.24 -19.09 16.04
C ARG A 293 21.48 -18.84 17.52
N GLU A 294 22.35 -17.90 17.86
CA GLU A 294 22.83 -17.69 19.22
C GLU A 294 21.74 -17.17 20.14
N TRP A 295 20.92 -16.23 19.66
CA TRP A 295 19.76 -15.76 20.42
C TRP A 295 18.77 -16.90 20.71
N LYS A 296 18.45 -17.69 19.68
CA LYS A 296 17.53 -18.81 19.83
C LYS A 296 18.05 -19.81 20.86
N ALA A 297 19.33 -20.16 20.80
CA ALA A 297 19.96 -21.07 21.76
C ALA A 297 19.89 -20.54 23.21
N LEU A 298 20.14 -19.25 23.42
CA LEU A 298 20.01 -18.61 24.72
C LEU A 298 18.55 -18.63 25.23
N MET A 299 17.59 -18.34 24.37
CA MET A 299 16.17 -18.33 24.75
C MET A 299 15.63 -19.73 25.06
N GLU A 300 16.13 -20.75 24.40
CA GLU A 300 15.84 -22.16 24.71
C GLU A 300 16.44 -22.54 26.08
N GLU A 301 17.68 -22.14 26.37
CA GLU A 301 18.38 -22.44 27.65
C GLU A 301 17.61 -21.82 28.84
N ILE A 302 17.13 -20.56 28.71
CA ILE A 302 16.40 -19.86 29.80
C ILE A 302 14.90 -20.15 29.83
N GLY A 303 14.39 -21.04 28.95
CA GLY A 303 12.98 -21.43 28.91
C GLY A 303 12.03 -20.36 28.33
N ARG A 304 12.54 -19.45 27.50
CA ARG A 304 11.78 -18.36 26.86
C ARG A 304 11.87 -18.41 25.33
N PRO A 305 11.52 -19.52 24.65
CA PRO A 305 11.79 -19.73 23.22
C PRO A 305 11.07 -18.74 22.28
N SER A 306 9.99 -18.08 22.75
CA SER A 306 9.23 -17.08 21.96
C SER A 306 9.86 -15.68 22.00
N TYR A 307 10.74 -15.40 22.97
CA TYR A 307 11.30 -14.06 23.15
C TYR A 307 12.26 -13.68 22.03
N THR A 308 12.11 -12.47 21.54
CA THR A 308 12.96 -11.91 20.48
C THR A 308 13.98 -10.92 21.09
N PRO A 309 15.05 -10.54 20.36
CA PRO A 309 15.95 -9.49 20.86
C PRO A 309 15.25 -8.16 21.17
N TYR A 310 14.07 -7.88 20.60
CA TYR A 310 13.26 -6.72 20.95
C TYR A 310 12.66 -6.80 22.36
N SER A 311 12.52 -8.00 22.92
CA SER A 311 12.07 -8.18 24.32
C SER A 311 13.02 -7.47 25.30
N CYS A 312 14.34 -7.40 25.02
CA CYS A 312 15.31 -6.62 25.81
C CYS A 312 14.91 -5.14 25.87
N ARG A 313 14.54 -4.56 24.74
CA ARG A 313 14.13 -3.14 24.68
C ARG A 313 12.78 -2.90 25.35
N HIS A 314 11.93 -3.91 25.45
CA HIS A 314 10.67 -3.79 26.18
C HIS A 314 10.87 -3.91 27.69
N THR A 315 11.97 -4.54 28.12
CA THR A 315 12.38 -4.72 29.51
C THR A 315 13.04 -3.47 30.09
N PHE A 316 13.87 -2.74 29.28
CA PHE A 316 14.42 -1.44 29.62
C PHE A 316 13.32 -0.42 29.96
#